data_55d0596a4f55fe3e8efb92736d47b7fe
#
_entry.id   55d0596a4f55fe3e8efb92736d47b7fe
#
_cell.length_a   1.000
_cell.length_b   1.000
_cell.length_c   1.000
_cell.angle_alpha   90.00
_cell.angle_beta   90.00
_cell.angle_gamma   90.00
#
_symmetry.space_group_name_H-M   'P 1'
#
loop_
_entity.id
_entity.type
_entity.pdbx_description
1 polymer ?
#
loop_
_entity_poly.entity_id
_entity_poly.type
_entity_poly.pdbx_seq_one_letter_code
_entity_poly.pdbx_strand_id
1 'polypeptide(L)'
;YRGQICQLLDGAAWEKLLINIPAGEYQNGAYWATASGWALELFDRCDPPYAAHMLDELLTDFEENGICECINENYRKLPQFVVSAVNVRGALRRILLAEGGLTC
;
A
#
# COMPACT_ATOMS: atom_id res chain seq x y z
N TYR A 1 -4.68 -2.42 5.59
CA TYR A 1 -3.95 -3.50 6.23
C TYR A 1 -2.45 -3.36 5.94
N ARG A 2 -1.61 -3.28 6.99
CA ARG A 2 -0.15 -3.08 6.90
C ARG A 2 0.25 -1.92 5.98
N GLY A 3 -0.41 -0.77 6.11
CA GLY A 3 -0.16 0.41 5.28
C GLY A 3 -0.52 0.27 3.80
N GLN A 4 -1.12 -0.85 3.40
CA GLN A 4 -1.58 -1.10 2.03
C GLN A 4 -3.08 -0.89 1.88
N ILE A 5 -3.53 -0.63 0.67
CA ILE A 5 -4.88 -0.14 0.37
C ILE A 5 -5.70 -1.20 -0.33
N CYS A 6 -6.89 -1.49 0.18
CA CYS A 6 -7.90 -2.29 -0.51
C CYS A 6 -8.74 -1.40 -1.42
N GLN A 7 -9.00 -1.86 -2.61
CA GLN A 7 -9.86 -1.16 -3.58
C GLN A 7 -11.36 -1.41 -3.35
N LEU A 8 -11.70 -2.38 -2.51
CA LEU A 8 -13.07 -2.70 -2.13
C LEU A 8 -13.33 -2.27 -0.68
N LEU A 9 -14.56 -1.92 -0.38
CA LEU A 9 -15.01 -1.72 0.99
C LEU A 9 -15.04 -3.06 1.73
N ASP A 10 -14.90 -3.03 3.04
CA ASP A 10 -14.99 -4.22 3.87
C ASP A 10 -16.34 -4.93 3.63
N GLY A 11 -16.25 -6.23 3.42
CA GLY A 11 -17.41 -7.06 3.12
C GLY A 11 -17.97 -6.95 1.70
N ALA A 12 -17.37 -6.14 0.82
CA ALA A 12 -17.83 -5.94 -0.55
C ALA A 12 -17.13 -6.82 -1.59
N ALA A 13 -16.60 -7.98 -1.18
CA ALA A 13 -16.02 -8.94 -2.11
C ALA A 13 -17.06 -9.42 -3.14
N TRP A 14 -16.62 -9.59 -4.37
CA TRP A 14 -17.48 -10.04 -5.45
C TRP A 14 -17.82 -11.53 -5.31
N GLU A 15 -19.10 -11.86 -5.40
CA GLU A 15 -19.57 -13.26 -5.38
C GLU A 15 -19.44 -13.94 -6.75
N LYS A 16 -19.53 -13.14 -7.83
CA LYS A 16 -19.43 -13.63 -9.21
C LYS A 16 -18.42 -12.80 -9.99
N LEU A 17 -17.38 -13.45 -10.44
CA LEU A 17 -16.32 -12.91 -11.26
C LEU A 17 -16.25 -13.66 -12.59
N LEU A 18 -15.73 -12.98 -13.63
CA LEU A 18 -15.41 -13.63 -14.91
C LEU A 18 -14.32 -14.69 -14.77
N ILE A 19 -13.43 -14.50 -13.80
CA ILE A 19 -12.39 -15.46 -13.41
C ILE A 19 -12.59 -15.77 -11.93
N ASN A 20 -12.27 -17.00 -11.53
CA ASN A 20 -12.44 -17.42 -10.15
C ASN A 20 -11.32 -16.86 -9.27
N ILE A 21 -11.63 -15.78 -8.57
CA ILE A 21 -10.75 -15.17 -7.56
C ILE A 21 -11.49 -15.22 -6.21
N PRO A 22 -10.99 -15.97 -5.23
CA PRO A 22 -11.61 -16.02 -3.90
C PRO A 22 -11.67 -14.64 -3.24
N ALA A 23 -12.64 -14.46 -2.33
CA ALA A 23 -12.70 -13.26 -1.51
C ALA A 23 -11.42 -13.11 -0.67
N GLY A 24 -10.90 -11.89 -0.60
CA GLY A 24 -9.65 -11.58 0.08
C GLY A 24 -8.39 -11.75 -0.77
N GLU A 25 -8.50 -12.24 -2.00
CA GLU A 25 -7.37 -12.43 -2.90
C GLU A 25 -7.39 -11.43 -4.05
N TYR A 26 -6.21 -11.10 -4.56
CA TYR A 26 -5.97 -10.24 -5.73
C TYR A 26 -6.94 -9.04 -5.78
N GLN A 27 -7.66 -8.84 -6.90
CA GLN A 27 -8.61 -7.74 -7.06
C GLN A 27 -9.93 -7.93 -6.30
N ASN A 28 -10.10 -9.05 -5.63
CA ASN A 28 -11.29 -9.36 -4.85
C ASN A 28 -11.09 -9.19 -3.33
N GLY A 29 -10.39 -8.15 -2.94
CA GLY A 29 -10.25 -7.75 -1.54
C GLY A 29 -8.85 -7.87 -0.95
N ALA A 30 -7.80 -8.11 -1.75
CA ALA A 30 -6.43 -7.97 -1.29
C ALA A 30 -6.04 -6.48 -1.18
N TYR A 31 -4.99 -6.21 -0.41
CA TYR A 31 -4.42 -4.89 -0.18
C TYR A 31 -3.19 -4.68 -1.04
N TRP A 32 -3.04 -3.48 -1.59
CA TRP A 32 -2.06 -3.14 -2.61
C TRP A 32 -1.20 -1.96 -2.16
N ALA A 33 0.12 -2.14 -2.16
CA ALA A 33 1.04 -1.04 -1.88
C ALA A 33 1.19 -0.07 -3.07
N THR A 34 0.74 -0.44 -4.25
CA THR A 34 0.79 0.40 -5.47
C THR A 34 0.15 1.78 -5.26
N ALA A 35 -0.93 1.87 -4.49
CA ALA A 35 -1.62 3.12 -4.19
C ALA A 35 -1.17 3.77 -2.87
N SER A 36 -0.37 3.08 -2.06
CA SER A 36 0.02 3.56 -0.72
C SER A 36 0.82 4.86 -0.76
N GLY A 37 1.64 5.06 -1.79
CA GLY A 37 2.39 6.31 -1.93
C GLY A 37 1.49 7.54 -2.05
N TRP A 38 0.42 7.47 -2.82
CA TRP A 38 -0.55 8.57 -2.95
C TRP A 38 -1.32 8.83 -1.65
N ALA A 39 -1.69 7.78 -0.95
CA ALA A 39 -2.34 7.90 0.35
C ALA A 39 -1.40 8.52 1.40
N LEU A 40 -0.14 8.12 1.43
CA LEU A 40 0.88 8.72 2.30
C LEU A 40 1.01 10.22 2.07
N GLU A 41 1.12 10.67 0.82
CA GLU A 41 1.20 12.10 0.50
C GLU A 41 -0.06 12.89 0.90
N LEU A 42 -1.23 12.27 0.78
CA LEU A 42 -2.48 12.88 1.23
C LEU A 42 -2.52 12.99 2.75
N PHE A 43 -2.27 11.90 3.46
CA PHE A 43 -2.30 11.88 4.92
C PHE A 43 -1.19 12.71 5.55
N ASP A 44 -0.01 12.79 4.94
CA ASP A 44 1.05 13.69 5.39
C ASP A 44 0.58 15.16 5.48
N ARG A 45 -0.33 15.57 4.61
CA ARG A 45 -0.89 16.94 4.60
C ARG A 45 -2.06 17.14 5.56
N CYS A 46 -2.89 16.13 5.79
CA CYS A 46 -4.14 16.27 6.56
C CYS A 46 -4.13 15.55 7.91
N ASP A 47 -3.32 14.52 8.07
CA ASP A 47 -3.17 13.74 9.31
C ASP A 47 -1.75 13.14 9.40
N PRO A 48 -0.72 13.96 9.66
CA PRO A 48 0.67 13.49 9.71
C PRO A 48 0.92 12.33 10.69
N PRO A 49 0.29 12.27 11.88
CA PRO A 49 0.45 11.11 12.76
C PRO A 49 -0.05 9.80 12.12
N TYR A 50 -1.15 9.86 11.39
CA TYR A 50 -1.66 8.68 10.68
C TYR A 50 -0.74 8.29 9.51
N ALA A 51 -0.20 9.26 8.77
CA ALA A 51 0.78 9.00 7.71
C ALA A 51 2.03 8.29 8.25
N ALA A 52 2.56 8.76 9.39
CA ALA A 52 3.70 8.14 10.04
C ALA A 52 3.41 6.68 10.46
N HIS A 53 2.24 6.43 11.06
CA HIS A 53 1.81 5.08 11.41
C HIS A 53 1.64 4.17 10.19
N MET A 54 0.98 4.67 9.16
CA MET A 54 0.81 3.94 7.89
C MET A 54 2.15 3.57 7.25
N LEU A 55 3.11 4.49 7.27
CA LEU A 55 4.45 4.28 6.74
C LEU A 55 5.20 3.22 7.54
N ASP A 56 5.16 3.28 8.86
CA ASP A 56 5.81 2.32 9.76
C ASP A 56 5.30 0.89 9.50
N GLU A 57 3.98 0.72 9.43
CA GLU A 57 3.37 -0.58 9.08
C GLU A 57 3.83 -1.08 7.72
N LEU A 58 3.88 -0.20 6.71
CA LEU A 58 4.24 -0.54 5.35
C LEU A 58 5.71 -0.96 5.25
N LEU A 59 6.62 -0.20 5.86
CA LEU A 59 8.05 -0.51 5.86
C LEU A 59 8.35 -1.79 6.65
N THR A 60 7.69 -1.99 7.79
CA THR A 60 7.79 -3.23 8.58
C THR A 60 7.38 -4.44 7.73
N ASP A 61 6.25 -4.36 7.03
CA ASP A 61 5.82 -5.45 6.16
C ASP A 61 6.81 -5.72 5.01
N PHE A 62 7.36 -4.66 4.41
CA PHE A 62 8.35 -4.80 3.35
C PHE A 62 9.65 -5.46 3.82
N GLU A 63 10.13 -5.13 5.03
CA GLU A 63 11.31 -5.72 5.63
C GLU A 63 11.10 -7.20 5.98
N GLU A 64 9.98 -7.51 6.62
CA GLU A 64 9.71 -8.86 7.10
C GLU A 64 9.32 -9.84 5.99
N ASN A 65 8.59 -9.37 4.99
CA ASN A 65 7.87 -10.24 4.06
C ASN A 65 8.17 -9.99 2.57
N GLY A 66 8.98 -8.97 2.29
CA GLY A 66 9.25 -8.54 0.91
C GLY A 66 8.14 -7.65 0.33
N ILE A 67 8.42 -7.05 -0.81
CA ILE A 67 7.53 -6.10 -1.48
C ILE A 67 6.64 -6.83 -2.46
N CYS A 68 5.46 -7.22 -2.02
CA CYS A 68 4.50 -7.99 -2.82
C CYS A 68 3.66 -7.10 -3.75
N GLU A 69 3.07 -7.71 -4.78
CA GLU A 69 2.04 -7.08 -5.61
C GLU A 69 0.81 -6.73 -4.78
N CYS A 70 0.29 -7.69 -4.03
CA CYS A 70 -0.78 -7.50 -3.07
C CYS A 70 -0.71 -8.55 -1.96
N ILE A 71 -1.33 -8.23 -0.83
CA ILE A 71 -1.32 -9.04 0.37
C ILE A 71 -2.69 -9.14 1.02
N ASN A 72 -2.87 -10.15 1.85
CA ASN A 72 -3.91 -10.22 2.87
C ASN A 72 -3.37 -11.07 4.03
N GLU A 73 -4.15 -11.31 5.05
CA GLU A 73 -3.71 -12.02 6.26
C GLU A 73 -2.99 -13.34 5.95
N ASN A 74 -3.54 -14.15 5.06
CA ASN A 74 -2.98 -15.45 4.66
C ASN A 74 -2.64 -15.52 3.15
N TYR A 75 -2.47 -14.38 2.52
CA TYR A 75 -2.27 -14.30 1.08
C TYR A 75 -1.19 -13.29 0.72
N ARG A 76 -0.24 -13.72 -0.11
CA ARG A 76 0.81 -12.86 -0.66
C ARG A 76 1.07 -13.25 -2.11
N LYS A 77 1.08 -12.27 -2.98
CA LYS A 77 1.29 -12.48 -4.41
C LYS A 77 2.50 -11.70 -4.93
N LEU A 78 3.28 -12.37 -5.75
CA LEU A 78 4.45 -11.83 -6.45
C LEU A 78 5.37 -11.01 -5.52
N PRO A 79 6.19 -11.66 -4.69
CA PRO A 79 7.24 -10.98 -3.93
C PRO A 79 8.22 -10.30 -4.90
N GLN A 80 8.78 -9.16 -4.52
CA GLN A 80 9.66 -8.32 -5.35
C GLN A 80 8.92 -7.55 -6.48
N PHE A 81 7.71 -7.08 -6.20
CA PHE A 81 6.91 -6.33 -7.16
C PHE A 81 7.32 -4.85 -7.20
N VAL A 82 8.07 -4.47 -8.23
CA VAL A 82 8.72 -3.15 -8.38
C VAL A 82 7.75 -1.98 -8.28
N VAL A 83 6.54 -2.10 -8.81
CA VAL A 83 5.57 -0.99 -8.83
C VAL A 83 5.15 -0.58 -7.41
N SER A 84 4.98 -1.55 -6.51
CA SER A 84 4.71 -1.28 -5.09
C SER A 84 5.85 -0.51 -4.41
N ALA A 85 7.09 -0.84 -4.73
CA ALA A 85 8.26 -0.15 -4.18
C ALA A 85 8.42 1.28 -4.73
N VAL A 86 8.26 1.44 -6.04
CA VAL A 86 8.55 2.72 -6.72
C VAL A 86 7.58 3.83 -6.33
N ASN A 87 6.29 3.53 -6.20
CA ASN A 87 5.29 4.52 -5.80
C ASN A 87 5.55 5.01 -4.37
N VAL A 88 5.76 4.11 -3.42
CA VAL A 88 6.07 4.45 -2.03
C VAL A 88 7.37 5.25 -1.93
N ARG A 89 8.44 4.81 -2.60
CA ARG A 89 9.70 5.55 -2.64
C ARG A 89 9.54 6.96 -3.21
N GLY A 90 8.74 7.11 -4.26
CA GLY A 90 8.44 8.40 -4.88
C GLY A 90 7.73 9.35 -3.91
N ALA A 91 6.74 8.86 -3.17
CA ALA A 91 6.02 9.62 -2.15
C ALA A 91 6.96 10.07 -1.03
N LEU A 92 7.73 9.15 -0.46
CA LEU A 92 8.71 9.47 0.60
C LEU A 92 9.69 10.55 0.17
N ARG A 93 10.22 10.45 -1.06
CA ARG A 93 11.12 11.48 -1.59
C ARG A 93 10.46 12.86 -1.64
N ARG A 94 9.20 12.95 -2.05
CA ARG A 94 8.47 14.23 -2.13
C ARG A 94 8.18 14.81 -0.75
N ILE A 95 7.76 13.99 0.20
CA ILE A 95 7.52 14.38 1.60
C ILE A 95 8.81 14.93 2.22
N LEU A 96 9.90 14.19 2.16
CA LEU A 96 11.19 14.60 2.73
C LEU A 96 11.77 15.87 2.09
N LEU A 97 11.59 16.06 0.79
CA LEU A 97 12.02 17.30 0.11
C LEU A 97 11.17 18.50 0.53
N ALA A 98 9.88 18.31 0.76
CA ALA A 98 9.00 19.37 1.23
C ALA A 98 9.33 19.82 2.67
N GLU A 99 9.60 18.86 3.57
CA GLU A 99 9.96 19.15 4.96
C GLU A 99 11.37 19.78 5.10
N GLY A 100 12.33 19.30 4.32
CA GLY A 100 13.73 19.72 4.41
C GLY A 100 14.07 21.07 3.74
N GLY A 101 13.12 21.68 3.02
CA GLY A 101 13.40 22.89 2.24
C GLY A 101 14.50 22.70 1.19
N LEU A 102 14.80 21.45 0.82
CA LEU A 102 15.80 21.10 -0.18
C LEU A 102 15.27 21.42 -1.58
N THR A 103 15.53 22.62 -2.01
CA THR A 103 15.49 22.96 -3.44
C THR A 103 16.65 22.24 -4.13
N CYS A 104 16.32 21.35 -5.02
CA CYS A 104 17.31 20.89 -6.01
C CYS A 104 17.65 22.00 -6.97
#